data_9fd8f94fad210835e8e1182c091e04f4
#
_entry.id   9fd8f94fad210835e8e1182c091e04f4
#
_cell.length_a   1.000
_cell.length_b   1.000
_cell.length_c   1.000
_cell.angle_alpha   90.00
_cell.angle_beta   90.00
_cell.angle_gamma   90.00
#
_symmetry.space_group_name_H-M   'P 1'
#
loop_
_entity.id
_entity.type
_entity.pdbx_description
1 polymer ?
#
loop_
_entity_poly.entity_id
_entity_poly.type
_entity_poly.pdbx_seq_one_letter_code
_entity_poly.pdbx_strand_id
1 'polypeptide(L)'
;MKEFLKVLANYVLPYKKYLAGSLLFNLLSAILNVFSFMSIIPMLQMLFGIEKTQYHFIPWDTAGESLKNILVNNFYYYTTLLIQQYGASTTLLMIGLFLVTATFLKTGSYFASAAIMVPMRTGIVRDIRIKVYHKILSLPLSFFSDERKGDIIARMSGDVNEIENSVTGSLEMLIKNPILLVCYFSVLVYTSWQLTLFTVIVLPVMGWAMGRIGRKLKAKSLYAQNKWSETMAQLEETLGGMRIIKAFTAERKMNERFDSCTNNYRHAATKVAVRQASAHPVSEFLGTVLIVLVLWYGGTLIFSKHSPIDAPTFIFYMVILYSIIQPLKDFAKASYNIPKGMASVERVNKILNAANPITEKGDAKPVGGLKDEISFNDVHFAYKNGGEVLHGVSLKIRRGQTIAIVGQSGSGKSTLVDLLPRYHDVTGGSITIDGTDIRDLKIADLRGIIGNVNQEAILFNDTFFNNIAFGVKSATMEEVVEAAKIANAHEFIMESENGYQTTVGDRGCRLSGGQRQRVSIARAILKNPDILILDEATSALDTESERLVQEALERLMKTRTTIAIAHRLSTIKNSDEICVLHEGRIVERGTHDELLAKNGYYKRLNDMQQL
;
A
#
# COMPACT_ATOMS: atom_id res chain seq x y z
N MET A 1 17.11 13.25 -0.05
CA MET A 1 17.96 12.52 -1.01
C MET A 1 18.53 11.21 -0.44
N LYS A 2 19.20 11.22 0.71
CA LYS A 2 19.76 9.98 1.32
C LYS A 2 18.69 8.91 1.61
N GLU A 3 17.56 9.28 2.15
CA GLU A 3 16.45 8.34 2.42
C GLU A 3 15.83 7.78 1.14
N PHE A 4 15.66 8.61 0.11
CA PHE A 4 15.20 8.16 -1.20
C PHE A 4 16.15 7.13 -1.80
N LEU A 5 17.47 7.37 -1.76
CA LEU A 5 18.47 6.41 -2.22
C LEU A 5 18.44 5.10 -1.41
N LYS A 6 18.21 5.17 -0.09
CA LYS A 6 18.05 3.98 0.75
C LYS A 6 16.81 3.17 0.38
N VAL A 7 15.69 3.84 0.11
CA VAL A 7 14.46 3.20 -0.37
C VAL A 7 14.69 2.55 -1.73
N LEU A 8 15.33 3.25 -2.66
CA LEU A 8 15.71 2.69 -3.96
C LEU A 8 16.62 1.47 -3.80
N ALA A 9 17.65 1.55 -2.97
CA ALA A 9 18.54 0.41 -2.72
C ALA A 9 17.77 -0.81 -2.21
N ASN A 10 16.86 -0.64 -1.27
CA ASN A 10 16.12 -1.74 -0.66
C ASN A 10 15.11 -2.40 -1.62
N TYR A 11 14.49 -1.64 -2.51
CA TYR A 11 13.41 -2.15 -3.38
C TYR A 11 13.84 -2.35 -4.83
N VAL A 12 14.86 -1.65 -5.33
CA VAL A 12 15.31 -1.72 -6.73
C VAL A 12 16.45 -2.75 -6.93
N LEU A 13 17.31 -2.96 -5.91
CA LEU A 13 18.43 -3.89 -6.03
C LEU A 13 18.05 -5.32 -6.49
N PRO A 14 16.93 -5.92 -6.04
CA PRO A 14 16.52 -7.22 -6.55
C PRO A 14 16.26 -7.25 -8.06
N TYR A 15 15.95 -6.09 -8.63
CA TYR A 15 15.57 -5.89 -10.04
C TYR A 15 16.70 -5.29 -10.89
N LYS A 16 17.97 -5.33 -10.44
CA LYS A 16 19.14 -4.71 -11.11
C LYS A 16 19.31 -5.11 -12.59
N LYS A 17 18.87 -6.30 -12.99
CA LYS A 17 18.94 -6.76 -14.38
C LYS A 17 18.07 -5.91 -15.31
N TYR A 18 16.86 -5.54 -14.86
CA TYR A 18 15.95 -4.66 -15.61
C TYR A 18 16.50 -3.24 -15.69
N LEU A 19 17.14 -2.76 -14.61
CA LEU A 19 17.78 -1.47 -14.58
C LEU A 19 18.93 -1.39 -15.59
N ALA A 20 19.80 -2.40 -15.62
CA ALA A 20 20.93 -2.47 -16.57
C ALA A 20 20.43 -2.54 -18.03
N GLY A 21 19.40 -3.34 -18.32
CA GLY A 21 18.79 -3.39 -19.64
C GLY A 21 18.18 -2.06 -20.08
N SER A 22 17.45 -1.38 -19.18
CA SER A 22 16.89 -0.06 -19.46
C SER A 22 17.99 0.99 -19.71
N LEU A 23 19.10 0.97 -18.95
CA LEU A 23 20.26 1.84 -19.16
C LEU A 23 20.83 1.65 -20.56
N LEU A 24 21.07 0.40 -20.97
CA LEU A 24 21.63 0.08 -22.28
C LEU A 24 20.74 0.61 -23.43
N PHE A 25 19.44 0.32 -23.38
CA PHE A 25 18.51 0.79 -24.41
C PHE A 25 18.30 2.32 -24.40
N ASN A 26 18.34 2.97 -23.23
CA ASN A 26 18.29 4.43 -23.16
C ASN A 26 19.55 5.06 -23.75
N LEU A 27 20.72 4.48 -23.51
CA LEU A 27 21.98 4.94 -24.11
C LEU A 27 21.95 4.77 -25.63
N LEU A 28 21.52 3.61 -26.12
CA LEU A 28 21.36 3.36 -27.55
C LEU A 28 20.37 4.34 -28.19
N SER A 29 19.22 4.56 -27.55
CA SER A 29 18.23 5.54 -28.01
C SER A 29 18.78 6.96 -28.04
N ALA A 30 19.59 7.37 -27.05
CA ALA A 30 20.21 8.69 -27.01
C ALA A 30 21.24 8.88 -28.13
N ILE A 31 22.06 7.89 -28.37
CA ILE A 31 23.04 7.89 -29.48
C ILE A 31 22.33 8.00 -30.83
N LEU A 32 21.35 7.12 -31.07
CA LEU A 32 20.56 7.13 -32.31
C LEU A 32 19.82 8.46 -32.52
N ASN A 33 19.39 9.10 -31.44
CA ASN A 33 18.75 10.41 -31.50
C ASN A 33 19.72 11.51 -31.98
N VAL A 34 20.95 11.52 -31.46
CA VAL A 34 21.99 12.43 -31.93
C VAL A 34 22.33 12.20 -33.41
N PHE A 35 22.46 10.94 -33.82
CA PHE A 35 22.66 10.58 -35.24
C PHE A 35 21.50 11.02 -36.14
N SER A 36 20.24 10.86 -35.68
CA SER A 36 19.07 11.34 -36.42
C SER A 36 19.10 12.86 -36.62
N PHE A 37 19.52 13.60 -35.61
CA PHE A 37 19.68 15.06 -35.75
C PHE A 37 20.88 15.46 -36.62
N MET A 38 21.97 14.73 -36.55
CA MET A 38 23.16 14.99 -37.32
C MET A 38 22.95 14.85 -38.84
N SER A 39 22.05 13.93 -39.25
CA SER A 39 21.67 13.75 -40.66
C SER A 39 20.92 14.94 -41.26
N ILE A 40 20.45 15.88 -40.45
CA ILE A 40 19.80 17.11 -40.90
C ILE A 40 20.84 18.02 -41.59
N ILE A 41 22.09 18.03 -41.14
CA ILE A 41 23.16 18.91 -41.70
C ILE A 41 23.37 18.69 -43.19
N PRO A 42 23.67 17.47 -43.67
CA PRO A 42 23.86 17.21 -45.10
C PRO A 42 22.60 17.46 -45.92
N MET A 43 21.39 17.16 -45.34
CA MET A 43 20.13 17.50 -46.03
C MET A 43 19.98 18.99 -46.28
N LEU A 44 20.31 19.83 -45.30
CA LEU A 44 20.26 21.29 -45.43
C LEU A 44 21.34 21.80 -46.39
N GLN A 45 22.57 21.25 -46.36
CA GLN A 45 23.62 21.61 -47.27
C GLN A 45 23.23 21.35 -48.72
N MET A 46 22.60 20.18 -48.99
CA MET A 46 22.10 19.85 -50.33
C MET A 46 20.96 20.78 -50.79
N LEU A 47 19.98 21.04 -49.90
CA LEU A 47 18.84 21.90 -50.23
C LEU A 47 19.23 23.35 -50.51
N PHE A 48 20.23 23.88 -49.80
CA PHE A 48 20.67 25.25 -49.94
C PHE A 48 21.86 25.42 -50.91
N GLY A 49 22.35 24.33 -51.50
CA GLY A 49 23.46 24.39 -52.45
C GLY A 49 24.78 24.90 -51.80
N ILE A 50 24.99 24.66 -50.52
CA ILE A 50 26.14 25.16 -49.74
C ILE A 50 27.32 24.20 -49.88
N GLU A 51 27.61 23.71 -51.08
CA GLU A 51 28.78 22.88 -51.33
C GLU A 51 30.02 23.75 -51.53
N LYS A 52 30.94 23.78 -50.56
CA LYS A 52 32.19 24.52 -50.63
C LYS A 52 33.44 23.67 -50.47
N THR A 53 33.34 22.38 -50.19
CA THR A 53 34.52 21.56 -49.89
C THR A 53 34.45 20.24 -50.65
N GLN A 54 35.55 19.92 -51.39
CA GLN A 54 35.74 18.55 -51.93
C GLN A 54 36.19 17.66 -50.77
N TYR A 55 35.36 16.73 -50.39
CA TYR A 55 35.71 15.73 -49.40
C TYR A 55 36.45 14.58 -50.06
N HIS A 56 37.60 14.13 -49.47
CA HIS A 56 38.37 12.99 -49.90
C HIS A 56 38.23 11.86 -48.89
N PHE A 57 38.20 10.61 -49.32
CA PHE A 57 38.14 9.49 -48.42
C PHE A 57 39.37 9.41 -47.51
N ILE A 58 39.18 9.35 -46.19
CA ILE A 58 40.23 9.18 -45.20
C ILE A 58 40.22 7.73 -44.71
N PRO A 59 41.29 6.95 -44.88
CA PRO A 59 41.38 5.60 -44.34
C PRO A 59 41.23 5.55 -42.82
N TRP A 60 40.66 4.48 -42.30
CA TRP A 60 40.35 4.32 -40.87
C TRP A 60 41.58 4.23 -39.96
N ASP A 61 42.74 3.92 -40.51
CA ASP A 61 44.05 3.73 -39.87
C ASP A 61 45.01 4.90 -40.06
N THR A 62 44.55 6.07 -40.53
CA THR A 62 45.38 7.24 -40.74
C THR A 62 45.90 7.80 -39.40
N ALA A 63 47.19 7.66 -39.17
CA ALA A 63 47.85 8.16 -37.97
C ALA A 63 47.75 9.69 -37.88
N GLY A 64 47.28 10.22 -36.74
CA GLY A 64 47.15 11.66 -36.47
C GLY A 64 45.73 12.24 -36.64
N GLU A 65 44.81 11.56 -37.30
CA GLU A 65 43.42 12.00 -37.42
C GLU A 65 42.55 11.42 -36.32
N SER A 66 41.64 12.23 -35.78
CA SER A 66 40.69 11.72 -34.79
C SER A 66 39.64 10.85 -35.47
N LEU A 67 39.25 9.76 -34.83
CA LEU A 67 38.18 8.86 -35.27
C LEU A 67 36.91 9.60 -35.75
N LYS A 68 36.65 10.74 -35.14
CA LYS A 68 35.57 11.63 -35.49
C LYS A 68 35.75 12.33 -36.81
N ASN A 69 36.94 12.95 -37.05
CA ASN A 69 37.21 13.62 -38.32
C ASN A 69 37.07 12.62 -39.47
N ILE A 70 37.56 11.40 -39.27
CA ILE A 70 37.40 10.30 -40.23
C ILE A 70 35.92 9.98 -40.47
N LEU A 71 35.11 9.79 -39.40
CA LEU A 71 33.68 9.47 -39.51
C LEU A 71 32.91 10.57 -40.24
N VAL A 72 33.08 11.82 -39.83
CA VAL A 72 32.34 12.96 -40.38
C VAL A 72 32.76 13.21 -41.82
N ASN A 73 34.08 13.24 -42.10
CA ASN A 73 34.58 13.44 -43.45
C ASN A 73 34.16 12.34 -44.42
N ASN A 74 34.29 11.07 -44.01
CA ASN A 74 33.88 9.96 -44.85
C ASN A 74 32.35 9.92 -45.07
N PHE A 75 31.55 10.33 -44.09
CA PHE A 75 30.12 10.48 -44.29
C PHE A 75 29.79 11.52 -45.36
N TYR A 76 30.43 12.70 -45.34
CA TYR A 76 30.28 13.71 -46.39
C TYR A 76 30.83 13.23 -47.74
N TYR A 77 31.98 12.55 -47.75
CA TYR A 77 32.54 11.95 -48.96
C TYR A 77 31.54 11.00 -49.64
N TYR A 78 30.95 10.04 -48.89
CA TYR A 78 29.94 9.13 -49.43
C TYR A 78 28.68 9.86 -49.86
N THR A 79 28.24 10.88 -49.13
CA THR A 79 27.09 11.68 -49.51
C THR A 79 27.36 12.43 -50.85
N THR A 80 28.53 13.04 -51.01
CA THR A 80 28.92 13.70 -52.27
C THR A 80 29.01 12.71 -53.44
N LEU A 81 29.55 11.52 -53.18
CA LEU A 81 29.63 10.45 -54.20
C LEU A 81 28.25 9.98 -54.63
N LEU A 82 27.31 9.82 -53.68
CA LEU A 82 25.90 9.47 -53.98
C LEU A 82 25.20 10.59 -54.80
N ILE A 83 25.48 11.84 -54.54
CA ILE A 83 24.94 12.98 -55.28
C ILE A 83 25.44 12.92 -56.75
N GLN A 84 26.75 12.66 -56.95
CA GLN A 84 27.33 12.58 -58.27
C GLN A 84 26.81 11.38 -59.06
N GLN A 85 26.55 10.27 -58.39
CA GLN A 85 26.10 9.01 -59.04
C GLN A 85 24.61 8.95 -59.33
N TYR A 86 23.77 9.41 -58.39
CA TYR A 86 22.30 9.24 -58.43
C TYR A 86 21.52 10.56 -58.51
N GLY A 87 22.21 11.70 -58.42
CA GLY A 87 21.58 13.02 -58.39
C GLY A 87 21.10 13.44 -56.97
N ALA A 88 20.95 14.74 -56.80
CA ALA A 88 20.62 15.33 -55.50
C ALA A 88 19.24 14.86 -54.91
N SER A 89 18.22 14.73 -55.78
CA SER A 89 16.86 14.32 -55.38
C SER A 89 16.86 12.90 -54.83
N THR A 90 17.50 11.96 -55.52
CA THR A 90 17.56 10.53 -55.12
C THR A 90 18.39 10.37 -53.84
N THR A 91 19.50 11.10 -53.69
CA THR A 91 20.33 11.10 -52.49
C THR A 91 19.58 11.66 -51.30
N LEU A 92 18.80 12.72 -51.48
CA LEU A 92 17.92 13.25 -50.43
C LEU A 92 16.90 12.24 -49.94
N LEU A 93 16.30 11.46 -50.89
CA LEU A 93 15.39 10.37 -50.55
C LEU A 93 16.08 9.25 -49.76
N MET A 94 17.33 8.88 -50.16
CA MET A 94 18.12 7.87 -49.44
C MET A 94 18.47 8.30 -48.02
N ILE A 95 18.89 9.55 -47.80
CA ILE A 95 19.15 10.10 -46.48
C ILE A 95 17.86 10.19 -45.68
N GLY A 96 16.76 10.55 -46.32
CA GLY A 96 15.42 10.52 -45.70
C GLY A 96 15.02 9.14 -45.20
N LEU A 97 15.24 8.08 -46.01
CA LEU A 97 14.97 6.70 -45.63
C LEU A 97 15.89 6.24 -44.48
N PHE A 98 17.16 6.63 -44.51
CA PHE A 98 18.09 6.40 -43.39
C PHE A 98 17.58 7.06 -42.11
N LEU A 99 17.11 8.31 -42.18
CA LEU A 99 16.53 9.03 -41.03
C LEU A 99 15.30 8.31 -40.47
N VAL A 100 14.41 7.80 -41.34
CA VAL A 100 13.24 7.00 -40.93
C VAL A 100 13.68 5.74 -40.22
N THR A 101 14.65 5.01 -40.76
CA THR A 101 15.19 3.79 -40.16
C THR A 101 15.85 4.06 -38.80
N ALA A 102 16.70 5.09 -38.74
CA ALA A 102 17.34 5.51 -37.50
C ALA A 102 16.30 5.93 -36.42
N THR A 103 15.25 6.63 -36.84
CA THR A 103 14.16 7.02 -35.94
C THR A 103 13.36 5.80 -35.48
N PHE A 104 13.11 4.83 -36.34
CA PHE A 104 12.45 3.57 -35.98
C PHE A 104 13.28 2.79 -34.95
N LEU A 105 14.58 2.64 -35.15
CA LEU A 105 15.47 1.97 -34.20
C LEU A 105 15.57 2.75 -32.87
N LYS A 106 15.63 4.08 -32.92
CA LYS A 106 15.61 4.95 -31.75
C LYS A 106 14.34 4.76 -30.92
N THR A 107 13.18 4.84 -31.56
CA THR A 107 11.87 4.70 -30.88
C THR A 107 11.64 3.28 -30.40
N GLY A 108 12.09 2.28 -31.16
CA GLY A 108 12.08 0.87 -30.73
C GLY A 108 12.95 0.63 -29.49
N SER A 109 14.16 1.19 -29.48
CA SER A 109 15.04 1.12 -28.30
C SER A 109 14.43 1.84 -27.07
N TYR A 110 13.81 3.00 -27.28
CA TYR A 110 13.10 3.69 -26.21
C TYR A 110 11.93 2.86 -25.67
N PHE A 111 11.12 2.28 -26.56
CA PHE A 111 10.03 1.39 -26.18
C PHE A 111 10.55 0.16 -25.42
N ALA A 112 11.62 -0.47 -25.89
CA ALA A 112 12.23 -1.62 -25.21
C ALA A 112 12.70 -1.25 -23.79
N SER A 113 13.34 -0.06 -23.63
CA SER A 113 13.72 0.44 -22.31
C SER A 113 12.53 0.61 -21.39
N ALA A 114 11.44 1.24 -21.87
CA ALA A 114 10.23 1.45 -21.10
C ALA A 114 9.55 0.11 -20.75
N ALA A 115 9.44 -0.79 -21.71
CA ALA A 115 8.84 -2.12 -21.52
C ALA A 115 9.60 -2.97 -20.48
N ILE A 116 10.93 -2.94 -20.50
CA ILE A 116 11.78 -3.63 -19.51
C ILE A 116 11.57 -3.06 -18.09
N MET A 117 11.24 -1.78 -17.94
CA MET A 117 10.99 -1.17 -16.63
C MET A 117 9.64 -1.56 -16.02
N VAL A 118 8.64 -1.98 -16.82
CA VAL A 118 7.30 -2.36 -16.33
C VAL A 118 7.34 -3.52 -15.33
N PRO A 119 7.98 -4.66 -15.61
CA PRO A 119 8.07 -5.77 -14.65
C PRO A 119 8.76 -5.38 -13.34
N MET A 120 9.74 -4.48 -13.39
CA MET A 120 10.38 -3.94 -12.19
C MET A 120 9.39 -3.13 -11.36
N ARG A 121 8.65 -2.21 -11.98
CA ARG A 121 7.65 -1.36 -11.29
C ARG A 121 6.58 -2.20 -10.60
N THR A 122 5.95 -3.10 -11.34
CA THR A 122 4.89 -3.98 -10.82
C THR A 122 5.42 -4.96 -9.78
N GLY A 123 6.65 -5.45 -9.95
CA GLY A 123 7.34 -6.31 -8.99
C GLY A 123 7.59 -5.62 -7.66
N ILE A 124 8.09 -4.39 -7.67
CA ILE A 124 8.30 -3.58 -6.45
C ILE A 124 6.97 -3.39 -5.70
N VAL A 125 5.90 -3.05 -6.40
CA VAL A 125 4.56 -2.86 -5.82
C VAL A 125 4.06 -4.15 -5.17
N ARG A 126 4.18 -5.28 -5.88
CA ARG A 126 3.86 -6.61 -5.35
C ARG A 126 4.62 -6.88 -4.06
N ASP A 127 5.94 -6.68 -4.06
CA ASP A 127 6.80 -7.01 -2.92
C ASP A 127 6.48 -6.14 -1.70
N ILE A 128 6.17 -4.84 -1.91
CA ILE A 128 5.70 -3.95 -0.84
C ILE A 128 4.38 -4.46 -0.26
N ARG A 129 3.40 -4.78 -1.11
CA ARG A 129 2.08 -5.28 -0.66
C ARG A 129 2.21 -6.57 0.14
N ILE A 130 3.01 -7.53 -0.33
CA ILE A 130 3.25 -8.79 0.36
C ILE A 130 3.90 -8.55 1.73
N LYS A 131 4.95 -7.72 1.79
CA LYS A 131 5.63 -7.39 3.05
C LYS A 131 4.69 -6.70 4.05
N VAL A 132 3.89 -5.75 3.59
CA VAL A 132 2.92 -5.05 4.45
C VAL A 132 1.84 -6.02 4.94
N TYR A 133 1.30 -6.87 4.07
CA TYR A 133 0.30 -7.86 4.43
C TYR A 133 0.83 -8.87 5.46
N HIS A 134 2.02 -9.43 5.26
CA HIS A 134 2.65 -10.33 6.24
C HIS A 134 2.88 -9.61 7.58
N LYS A 135 3.31 -8.34 7.52
CA LYS A 135 3.50 -7.56 8.75
C LYS A 135 2.17 -7.34 9.48
N ILE A 136 1.10 -6.98 8.78
CA ILE A 136 -0.25 -6.81 9.35
C ILE A 136 -0.67 -8.09 10.09
N LEU A 137 -0.50 -9.26 9.48
CA LEU A 137 -0.83 -10.54 10.13
C LEU A 137 0.01 -10.85 11.38
N SER A 138 1.22 -10.30 11.47
CA SER A 138 2.12 -10.49 12.62
C SER A 138 1.90 -9.49 13.75
N LEU A 139 1.11 -8.43 13.53
CA LEU A 139 0.89 -7.39 14.54
C LEU A 139 -0.13 -7.82 15.60
N PRO A 140 0.00 -7.34 16.84
CA PRO A 140 -0.91 -7.68 17.92
C PRO A 140 -2.28 -7.02 17.72
N LEU A 141 -3.29 -7.54 18.42
CA LEU A 141 -4.66 -7.05 18.33
C LEU A 141 -4.78 -5.57 18.73
N SER A 142 -3.96 -5.11 19.69
CA SER A 142 -3.89 -3.72 20.14
C SER A 142 -3.56 -2.72 19.02
N PHE A 143 -2.80 -3.13 18.01
CA PHE A 143 -2.51 -2.26 16.87
C PHE A 143 -3.77 -1.90 16.07
N PHE A 144 -4.71 -2.83 15.96
CA PHE A 144 -5.96 -2.65 15.20
C PHE A 144 -7.04 -1.89 15.98
N SER A 145 -6.93 -1.77 17.28
CA SER A 145 -7.79 -0.90 18.09
C SER A 145 -7.32 0.55 18.06
N ASP A 146 -6.00 0.79 17.99
CA ASP A 146 -5.42 2.14 17.92
C ASP A 146 -5.48 2.74 16.52
N GLU A 147 -5.28 1.92 15.47
CA GLU A 147 -5.31 2.35 14.07
C GLU A 147 -6.67 2.02 13.44
N ARG A 148 -7.26 3.01 12.78
CA ARG A 148 -8.51 2.80 12.05
C ARG A 148 -8.29 1.83 10.90
N LYS A 149 -9.15 0.81 10.77
CA LYS A 149 -9.10 -0.18 9.66
C LYS A 149 -9.04 0.49 8.28
N GLY A 150 -9.77 1.59 8.10
CA GLY A 150 -9.75 2.39 6.88
C GLY A 150 -8.38 2.98 6.57
N ASP A 151 -7.60 3.41 7.57
CA ASP A 151 -6.25 3.91 7.38
C ASP A 151 -5.30 2.84 6.85
N ILE A 152 -5.40 1.62 7.37
CA ILE A 152 -4.59 0.48 6.89
C ILE A 152 -4.92 0.17 5.42
N ILE A 153 -6.21 0.13 5.07
CA ILE A 153 -6.67 -0.09 3.69
C ILE A 153 -6.18 1.05 2.78
N ALA A 154 -6.29 2.30 3.22
CA ALA A 154 -5.82 3.45 2.45
C ALA A 154 -4.29 3.41 2.21
N ARG A 155 -3.51 2.97 3.19
CA ARG A 155 -2.05 2.78 3.04
C ARG A 155 -1.72 1.64 2.08
N MET A 156 -2.43 0.51 2.15
CA MET A 156 -2.24 -0.65 1.27
C MET A 156 -2.63 -0.38 -0.19
N SER A 157 -3.64 0.44 -0.44
CA SER A 157 -4.14 0.77 -1.77
C SER A 157 -3.57 2.09 -2.28
N GLY A 158 -3.88 3.21 -1.62
CA GLY A 158 -3.55 4.56 -2.06
C GLY A 158 -2.06 4.88 -1.97
N ASP A 159 -1.44 4.66 -0.79
CA ASP A 159 -0.03 4.98 -0.60
C ASP A 159 0.90 4.09 -1.44
N VAL A 160 0.59 2.82 -1.59
CA VAL A 160 1.39 1.92 -2.45
C VAL A 160 1.29 2.33 -3.92
N ASN A 161 0.11 2.73 -4.40
CA ASN A 161 -0.05 3.28 -5.76
C ASN A 161 0.69 4.62 -5.93
N GLU A 162 0.70 5.47 -4.90
CA GLU A 162 1.46 6.72 -4.93
C GLU A 162 2.98 6.45 -4.97
N ILE A 163 3.48 5.45 -4.26
CA ILE A 163 4.86 4.99 -4.35
C ILE A 163 5.19 4.53 -5.78
N GLU A 164 4.30 3.76 -6.41
CA GLU A 164 4.46 3.34 -7.81
C GLU A 164 4.60 4.55 -8.73
N ASN A 165 3.66 5.48 -8.68
CA ASN A 165 3.61 6.60 -9.61
C ASN A 165 4.70 7.64 -9.38
N SER A 166 5.02 7.91 -8.12
CA SER A 166 5.93 8.99 -7.74
C SER A 166 7.37 8.55 -7.61
N VAL A 167 7.65 7.38 -7.03
CA VAL A 167 9.02 6.88 -6.82
C VAL A 167 9.49 6.14 -8.06
N THR A 168 8.77 5.11 -8.49
CA THR A 168 9.19 4.27 -9.63
C THR A 168 9.07 5.00 -10.97
N GLY A 169 8.02 5.83 -11.15
CA GLY A 169 7.89 6.69 -12.33
C GLY A 169 8.99 7.75 -12.42
N SER A 170 9.40 8.32 -11.28
CA SER A 170 10.52 9.25 -11.25
C SER A 170 11.87 8.57 -11.49
N LEU A 171 12.02 7.30 -11.15
CA LEU A 171 13.25 6.53 -11.39
C LEU A 171 13.56 6.43 -12.88
N GLU A 172 12.56 6.17 -13.72
CA GLU A 172 12.73 6.16 -15.18
C GLU A 172 13.28 7.51 -15.70
N MET A 173 12.72 8.62 -15.22
CA MET A 173 13.17 9.96 -15.57
C MET A 173 14.61 10.23 -15.07
N LEU A 174 14.97 9.76 -13.85
CA LEU A 174 16.29 9.90 -13.27
C LEU A 174 17.37 9.07 -13.97
N ILE A 175 17.01 8.06 -14.73
CA ILE A 175 17.95 7.25 -15.53
C ILE A 175 18.09 7.84 -16.94
N LYS A 176 16.96 8.02 -17.64
CA LYS A 176 16.92 8.47 -19.03
C LYS A 176 17.43 9.89 -19.21
N ASN A 177 16.93 10.83 -18.40
CA ASN A 177 17.20 12.25 -18.63
C ASN A 177 18.66 12.66 -18.41
N PRO A 178 19.42 12.15 -17.40
CA PRO A 178 20.85 12.41 -17.32
C PRO A 178 21.62 11.94 -18.55
N ILE A 179 21.29 10.75 -19.09
CA ILE A 179 21.94 10.22 -20.29
C ILE A 179 21.70 11.17 -21.47
N LEU A 180 20.44 11.57 -21.70
CA LEU A 180 20.10 12.51 -22.76
C LEU A 180 20.77 13.86 -22.57
N LEU A 181 20.77 14.41 -21.35
CA LEU A 181 21.41 15.69 -21.06
C LEU A 181 22.91 15.63 -21.30
N VAL A 182 23.60 14.60 -20.80
CA VAL A 182 25.05 14.43 -21.04
C VAL A 182 25.34 14.32 -22.53
N CYS A 183 24.57 13.50 -23.28
CA CYS A 183 24.74 13.38 -24.72
C CYS A 183 24.54 14.74 -25.44
N TYR A 184 23.43 15.42 -25.14
CA TYR A 184 23.11 16.69 -25.80
C TYR A 184 24.10 17.79 -25.43
N PHE A 185 24.46 17.95 -24.15
CA PHE A 185 25.46 18.95 -23.74
C PHE A 185 26.85 18.66 -24.35
N SER A 186 27.25 17.40 -24.41
CA SER A 186 28.52 17.02 -25.07
C SER A 186 28.52 17.44 -26.53
N VAL A 187 27.41 17.23 -27.25
CA VAL A 187 27.28 17.64 -28.66
C VAL A 187 27.27 19.17 -28.79
N LEU A 188 26.55 19.89 -27.93
CA LEU A 188 26.49 21.36 -27.96
C LEU A 188 27.87 21.97 -27.70
N VAL A 189 28.57 21.53 -26.65
CA VAL A 189 29.96 22.00 -26.34
C VAL A 189 30.88 21.73 -27.49
N TYR A 190 30.76 20.55 -28.07
CA TYR A 190 31.55 20.13 -29.20
C TYR A 190 31.30 20.98 -30.46
N THR A 191 30.01 21.29 -30.74
CA THR A 191 29.62 22.10 -31.91
C THR A 191 30.04 23.56 -31.73
N SER A 192 29.83 24.17 -30.56
CA SER A 192 30.27 25.52 -30.22
C SER A 192 30.31 25.71 -28.70
N TRP A 193 31.51 25.79 -28.14
CA TRP A 193 31.68 26.05 -26.71
C TRP A 193 31.18 27.47 -26.32
N GLN A 194 31.32 28.46 -27.23
CA GLN A 194 30.89 29.84 -27.01
C GLN A 194 29.39 29.98 -26.89
N LEU A 195 28.62 29.37 -27.82
CA LEU A 195 27.16 29.33 -27.78
C LEU A 195 26.67 28.55 -26.57
N THR A 196 27.35 27.45 -26.21
CA THR A 196 26.98 26.62 -25.08
C THR A 196 27.21 27.36 -23.76
N LEU A 197 28.31 28.09 -23.61
CA LEU A 197 28.56 28.94 -22.45
C LEU A 197 27.45 29.99 -22.27
N PHE A 198 27.08 30.68 -23.36
CA PHE A 198 26.01 31.65 -23.36
C PHE A 198 24.68 30.99 -22.94
N THR A 199 24.37 29.83 -23.50
CA THR A 199 23.16 29.06 -23.16
C THR A 199 23.11 28.66 -21.67
N VAL A 200 24.25 28.19 -21.12
CA VAL A 200 24.37 27.78 -19.70
C VAL A 200 24.16 28.98 -18.76
N ILE A 201 24.53 30.20 -19.16
CA ILE A 201 24.29 31.43 -18.38
C ILE A 201 22.79 31.79 -18.38
N VAL A 202 22.06 31.56 -19.47
CA VAL A 202 20.65 31.91 -19.60
C VAL A 202 19.72 30.84 -18.93
N LEU A 203 20.08 29.54 -18.97
CA LEU A 203 19.28 28.45 -18.42
C LEU A 203 18.91 28.62 -16.94
N PRO A 204 19.75 29.07 -16.02
CA PRO A 204 19.37 29.28 -14.61
C PRO A 204 18.26 30.29 -14.42
N VAL A 205 18.16 31.32 -15.27
CA VAL A 205 17.08 32.31 -15.21
C VAL A 205 15.72 31.63 -15.48
N MET A 206 15.68 30.77 -16.49
CA MET A 206 14.50 29.95 -16.78
C MET A 206 14.17 28.99 -15.63
N GLY A 207 15.19 28.31 -15.09
CA GLY A 207 15.05 27.41 -13.95
C GLY A 207 14.49 28.11 -12.71
N TRP A 208 14.93 29.32 -12.43
CA TRP A 208 14.41 30.16 -11.35
C TRP A 208 12.94 30.51 -11.54
N ALA A 209 12.57 30.95 -12.74
CA ALA A 209 11.17 31.31 -13.08
C ALA A 209 10.24 30.10 -12.92
N MET A 210 10.63 28.94 -13.46
CA MET A 210 9.86 27.70 -13.34
C MET A 210 9.79 27.19 -11.90
N GLY A 211 10.88 27.29 -11.13
CA GLY A 211 10.92 26.92 -9.73
C GLY A 211 10.00 27.76 -8.84
N ARG A 212 9.80 29.06 -9.19
CA ARG A 212 8.86 29.94 -8.50
C ARG A 212 7.39 29.51 -8.73
N ILE A 213 7.06 29.06 -9.95
CA ILE A 213 5.74 28.50 -10.27
C ILE A 213 5.51 27.20 -9.50
N GLY A 214 6.49 26.29 -9.49
CA GLY A 214 6.41 25.01 -8.82
C GLY A 214 6.19 25.13 -7.30
N ARG A 215 6.91 26.03 -6.63
CA ARG A 215 6.71 26.28 -5.17
C ARG A 215 5.31 26.75 -4.83
N LYS A 216 4.76 27.67 -5.62
CA LYS A 216 3.38 28.17 -5.44
C LYS A 216 2.33 27.09 -5.73
N LEU A 217 2.61 26.20 -6.69
CA LEU A 217 1.75 25.06 -7.02
C LEU A 217 1.68 24.06 -5.85
N LYS A 218 2.81 23.73 -5.23
CA LYS A 218 2.89 22.81 -4.09
C LYS A 218 2.00 23.24 -2.92
N ALA A 219 2.07 24.51 -2.51
CA ALA A 219 1.25 25.04 -1.41
C ALA A 219 -0.25 24.95 -1.69
N LYS A 220 -0.67 25.27 -2.93
CA LYS A 220 -2.09 25.22 -3.32
C LYS A 220 -2.59 23.79 -3.50
N SER A 221 -1.73 22.87 -3.96
CA SER A 221 -2.05 21.44 -4.08
C SER A 221 -2.33 20.81 -2.71
N LEU A 222 -1.53 21.14 -1.69
CA LEU A 222 -1.75 20.67 -0.32
C LEU A 222 -3.10 21.16 0.23
N TYR A 223 -3.44 22.42 -0.01
CA TYR A 223 -4.74 22.98 0.39
C TYR A 223 -5.92 22.26 -0.30
N ALA A 224 -5.81 21.98 -1.61
CA ALA A 224 -6.83 21.24 -2.34
C ALA A 224 -6.97 19.79 -1.84
N GLN A 225 -5.85 19.15 -1.48
CA GLN A 225 -5.85 17.80 -0.91
C GLN A 225 -6.57 17.75 0.45
N ASN A 226 -6.36 18.75 1.31
CA ASN A 226 -7.09 18.84 2.57
C ASN A 226 -8.60 18.97 2.34
N LYS A 227 -9.03 19.82 1.37
CA LYS A 227 -10.45 19.96 1.02
C LYS A 227 -11.05 18.68 0.45
N TRP A 228 -10.28 17.91 -0.31
CA TRP A 228 -10.69 16.57 -0.75
C TRP A 228 -10.90 15.61 0.43
N SER A 229 -9.97 15.60 1.40
CA SER A 229 -10.10 14.77 2.60
C SER A 229 -11.34 15.13 3.43
N GLU A 230 -11.66 16.42 3.56
CA GLU A 230 -12.92 16.87 4.21
C GLU A 230 -14.16 16.33 3.48
N THR A 231 -14.16 16.35 2.12
CA THR A 231 -15.26 15.82 1.30
C THR A 231 -15.41 14.31 1.47
N MET A 232 -14.29 13.57 1.54
CA MET A 232 -14.32 12.12 1.76
C MET A 232 -14.80 11.75 3.16
N ALA A 233 -14.37 12.48 4.19
CA ALA A 233 -14.86 12.29 5.55
C ALA A 233 -16.37 12.51 5.66
N GLN A 234 -16.90 13.53 4.95
CA GLN A 234 -18.34 13.78 4.87
C GLN A 234 -19.10 12.63 4.19
N LEU A 235 -18.54 12.06 3.12
CA LEU A 235 -19.12 10.90 2.44
C LEU A 235 -19.15 9.66 3.35
N GLU A 236 -18.05 9.39 4.06
CA GLU A 236 -17.93 8.27 5.00
C GLU A 236 -18.96 8.41 6.15
N GLU A 237 -19.08 9.62 6.73
CA GLU A 237 -20.10 9.93 7.75
C GLU A 237 -21.52 9.68 7.23
N THR A 238 -21.80 10.13 5.99
CA THR A 238 -23.11 9.97 5.35
C THR A 238 -23.46 8.50 5.12
N LEU A 239 -22.52 7.72 4.58
CA LEU A 239 -22.72 6.28 4.32
C LEU A 239 -22.89 5.50 5.63
N GLY A 240 -22.09 5.80 6.64
CA GLY A 240 -22.20 5.19 7.97
C GLY A 240 -23.50 5.54 8.69
N GLY A 241 -24.01 6.77 8.48
CA GLY A 241 -25.26 7.28 9.08
C GLY A 241 -26.52 7.10 8.23
N MET A 242 -26.48 6.39 7.11
CA MET A 242 -27.58 6.33 6.13
C MET A 242 -28.94 5.97 6.74
N ARG A 243 -28.97 5.02 7.65
CA ARG A 243 -30.21 4.62 8.34
C ARG A 243 -30.82 5.77 9.15
N ILE A 244 -29.98 6.56 9.81
CA ILE A 244 -30.41 7.72 10.61
C ILE A 244 -30.91 8.83 9.68
N ILE A 245 -30.17 9.09 8.58
CA ILE A 245 -30.56 10.10 7.59
C ILE A 245 -31.94 9.79 7.02
N LYS A 246 -32.19 8.53 6.67
CA LYS A 246 -33.49 8.07 6.18
C LYS A 246 -34.60 8.14 7.24
N ALA A 247 -34.31 7.73 8.47
CA ALA A 247 -35.28 7.75 9.57
C ALA A 247 -35.74 9.18 9.92
N PHE A 248 -34.85 10.17 9.78
CA PHE A 248 -35.12 11.57 10.11
C PHE A 248 -35.40 12.44 8.86
N THR A 249 -35.51 11.85 7.67
CA THR A 249 -35.73 12.56 6.40
C THR A 249 -34.75 13.74 6.19
N ALA A 250 -33.48 13.51 6.57
CA ALA A 250 -32.46 14.54 6.60
C ALA A 250 -31.64 14.66 5.31
N GLU A 251 -32.10 14.06 4.19
CA GLU A 251 -31.38 14.03 2.90
C GLU A 251 -31.07 15.43 2.39
N ARG A 252 -32.01 16.35 2.50
CA ARG A 252 -31.80 17.75 2.04
C ARG A 252 -30.65 18.42 2.78
N LYS A 253 -30.61 18.29 4.12
CA LYS A 253 -29.52 18.85 4.94
C LYS A 253 -28.16 18.25 4.61
N MET A 254 -28.11 16.94 4.35
CA MET A 254 -26.87 16.26 3.98
C MET A 254 -26.41 16.64 2.57
N ASN A 255 -27.32 16.80 1.61
CA ASN A 255 -27.02 17.28 0.26
C ASN A 255 -26.42 18.70 0.32
N GLU A 256 -27.06 19.65 1.01
CA GLU A 256 -26.57 21.03 1.15
C GLU A 256 -25.15 21.06 1.77
N ARG A 257 -24.89 20.22 2.76
CA ARG A 257 -23.57 20.09 3.40
C ARG A 257 -22.53 19.50 2.44
N PHE A 258 -22.87 18.46 1.71
CA PHE A 258 -21.98 17.83 0.73
C PHE A 258 -21.69 18.75 -0.45
N ASP A 259 -22.70 19.46 -0.96
CA ASP A 259 -22.55 20.45 -2.02
C ASP A 259 -21.59 21.58 -1.62
N SER A 260 -21.71 22.07 -0.39
CA SER A 260 -20.80 23.08 0.17
C SER A 260 -19.35 22.58 0.21
N CYS A 261 -19.11 21.36 0.76
CA CYS A 261 -17.78 20.74 0.82
C CYS A 261 -17.20 20.54 -0.59
N THR A 262 -18.00 20.01 -1.51
CA THR A 262 -17.59 19.74 -2.90
C THR A 262 -17.30 21.03 -3.67
N ASN A 263 -18.09 22.10 -3.47
CA ASN A 263 -17.81 23.40 -4.07
C ASN A 263 -16.51 24.01 -3.53
N ASN A 264 -16.23 23.90 -2.24
CA ASN A 264 -14.97 24.35 -1.66
C ASN A 264 -13.76 23.60 -2.25
N TYR A 265 -13.89 22.27 -2.42
CA TYR A 265 -12.89 21.47 -3.12
C TYR A 265 -12.74 21.90 -4.58
N ARG A 266 -13.85 22.09 -5.31
CA ARG A 266 -13.84 22.57 -6.71
C ARG A 266 -13.06 23.87 -6.84
N HIS A 267 -13.32 24.87 -6.00
CA HIS A 267 -12.59 26.14 -6.03
C HIS A 267 -11.08 25.96 -5.77
N ALA A 268 -10.72 25.11 -4.82
CA ALA A 268 -9.32 24.80 -4.53
C ALA A 268 -8.65 24.06 -5.71
N ALA A 269 -9.29 23.01 -6.22
CA ALA A 269 -8.81 22.20 -7.34
C ALA A 269 -8.67 23.02 -8.63
N THR A 270 -9.63 23.92 -8.94
CA THR A 270 -9.56 24.82 -10.09
C THR A 270 -8.32 25.72 -10.03
N LYS A 271 -8.01 26.29 -8.84
CA LYS A 271 -6.81 27.12 -8.65
C LYS A 271 -5.50 26.33 -8.87
N VAL A 272 -5.50 25.06 -8.51
CA VAL A 272 -4.37 24.14 -8.77
C VAL A 272 -4.27 23.84 -10.26
N ALA A 273 -5.38 23.41 -10.89
CA ALA A 273 -5.44 23.03 -12.30
C ALA A 273 -5.03 24.18 -13.23
N VAL A 274 -5.53 25.39 -13.00
CA VAL A 274 -5.15 26.58 -13.79
C VAL A 274 -3.66 26.87 -13.69
N ARG A 275 -3.06 26.75 -12.50
CA ARG A 275 -1.61 26.94 -12.34
C ARG A 275 -0.80 25.81 -12.98
N GLN A 276 -1.28 24.59 -12.89
CA GLN A 276 -0.65 23.46 -13.57
C GLN A 276 -0.72 23.62 -15.08
N ALA A 277 -1.86 24.04 -15.61
CA ALA A 277 -2.04 24.34 -17.03
C ALA A 277 -1.14 25.49 -17.50
N SER A 278 -0.90 26.52 -16.66
CA SER A 278 -0.02 27.63 -17.00
C SER A 278 1.47 27.25 -17.10
N ALA A 279 1.89 26.13 -16.51
CA ALA A 279 3.29 25.72 -16.50
C ALA A 279 3.83 25.43 -17.92
N HIS A 280 3.01 24.79 -18.77
CA HIS A 280 3.42 24.48 -20.15
C HIS A 280 3.57 25.75 -21.02
N PRO A 281 2.58 26.65 -21.14
CA PRO A 281 2.71 27.89 -21.92
C PRO A 281 3.86 28.79 -21.44
N VAL A 282 4.03 28.93 -20.13
CA VAL A 282 5.14 29.74 -19.59
C VAL A 282 6.48 29.11 -19.95
N SER A 283 6.59 27.80 -19.85
CA SER A 283 7.83 27.10 -20.24
C SER A 283 8.11 27.20 -21.75
N GLU A 284 7.07 27.17 -22.58
CA GLU A 284 7.18 27.32 -24.03
C GLU A 284 7.61 28.75 -24.39
N PHE A 285 6.99 29.75 -23.78
CA PHE A 285 7.39 31.15 -23.95
C PHE A 285 8.84 31.37 -23.55
N LEU A 286 9.26 30.90 -22.37
CA LEU A 286 10.65 31.02 -21.93
C LEU A 286 11.61 30.25 -22.86
N GLY A 287 11.20 29.10 -23.37
CA GLY A 287 11.96 28.35 -24.38
C GLY A 287 12.13 29.16 -25.67
N THR A 288 11.07 29.81 -26.15
CA THR A 288 11.14 30.68 -27.33
C THR A 288 12.07 31.88 -27.09
N VAL A 289 11.97 32.51 -25.91
CA VAL A 289 12.90 33.59 -25.54
C VAL A 289 14.37 33.11 -25.58
N LEU A 290 14.67 31.94 -25.03
CA LEU A 290 16.01 31.35 -25.10
C LEU A 290 16.44 31.14 -26.55
N ILE A 291 15.60 30.56 -27.38
CA ILE A 291 15.88 30.32 -28.80
C ILE A 291 16.20 31.62 -29.51
N VAL A 292 15.40 32.68 -29.30
CA VAL A 292 15.62 34.01 -29.93
C VAL A 292 16.93 34.63 -29.46
N LEU A 293 17.25 34.54 -28.16
CA LEU A 293 18.52 35.07 -27.63
C LEU A 293 19.72 34.32 -28.21
N VAL A 294 19.67 32.99 -28.31
CA VAL A 294 20.71 32.18 -28.91
C VAL A 294 20.82 32.40 -30.41
N LEU A 295 19.68 32.59 -31.10
CA LEU A 295 19.63 32.93 -32.52
C LEU A 295 20.25 34.30 -32.79
N TRP A 296 19.97 35.29 -31.96
CA TRP A 296 20.58 36.61 -32.05
C TRP A 296 22.11 36.56 -31.86
N TYR A 297 22.56 35.97 -30.77
CA TYR A 297 23.99 35.84 -30.45
C TYR A 297 24.74 34.97 -31.47
N GLY A 298 24.16 33.83 -31.85
CA GLY A 298 24.74 32.95 -32.87
C GLY A 298 24.75 33.58 -34.27
N GLY A 299 23.71 34.34 -34.60
CA GLY A 299 23.66 35.12 -35.84
C GLY A 299 24.80 36.18 -35.91
N THR A 300 25.04 36.89 -34.80
CA THR A 300 26.16 37.84 -34.75
C THR A 300 27.51 37.14 -34.92
N LEU A 301 27.69 35.92 -34.40
CA LEU A 301 28.88 35.11 -34.62
C LEU A 301 29.01 34.69 -36.09
N ILE A 302 27.93 34.27 -36.75
CA ILE A 302 27.96 33.83 -38.16
C ILE A 302 28.25 35.00 -39.10
N PHE A 303 27.70 36.19 -38.83
CA PHE A 303 27.96 37.40 -39.62
C PHE A 303 29.37 37.92 -39.45
N SER A 304 30.10 37.57 -38.39
CA SER A 304 31.50 37.89 -38.25
C SER A 304 32.30 37.03 -39.24
N LYS A 305 33.21 37.65 -40.03
CA LYS A 305 34.01 36.99 -41.10
C LYS A 305 34.89 35.82 -40.61
N HIS A 306 34.94 35.53 -39.31
CA HIS A 306 35.76 34.50 -38.67
C HIS A 306 34.88 33.48 -37.91
N SER A 307 33.65 33.22 -38.39
CA SER A 307 32.76 32.25 -37.71
C SER A 307 33.27 30.81 -37.84
N PRO A 308 33.44 30.08 -36.75
CA PRO A 308 33.75 28.66 -36.78
C PRO A 308 32.56 27.76 -37.14
N ILE A 309 31.36 28.35 -37.34
CA ILE A 309 30.11 27.62 -37.51
C ILE A 309 29.40 28.07 -38.79
N ASP A 310 29.01 27.14 -39.64
CA ASP A 310 28.17 27.37 -40.81
C ASP A 310 26.66 27.32 -40.45
N ALA A 311 25.79 27.83 -41.33
CA ALA A 311 24.38 27.95 -41.11
C ALA A 311 23.68 26.57 -40.84
N PRO A 312 23.97 25.49 -41.59
CA PRO A 312 23.41 24.16 -41.27
C PRO A 312 23.78 23.62 -39.91
N THR A 313 25.04 23.77 -39.49
CA THR A 313 25.51 23.37 -38.14
C THR A 313 24.88 24.22 -37.05
N PHE A 314 24.61 25.50 -37.31
CA PHE A 314 23.86 26.33 -36.37
C PHE A 314 22.39 25.89 -36.23
N ILE A 315 21.73 25.54 -37.32
CA ILE A 315 20.37 24.99 -37.27
C ILE A 315 20.36 23.68 -36.46
N PHE A 316 21.33 22.80 -36.70
CA PHE A 316 21.50 21.56 -35.91
C PHE A 316 21.69 21.87 -34.41
N TYR A 317 22.56 22.86 -34.06
CA TYR A 317 22.74 23.33 -32.69
C TYR A 317 21.39 23.73 -32.07
N MET A 318 20.56 24.49 -32.79
CA MET A 318 19.26 24.95 -32.32
C MET A 318 18.26 23.80 -32.09
N VAL A 319 18.27 22.76 -32.93
CA VAL A 319 17.43 21.57 -32.78
C VAL A 319 17.82 20.78 -31.52
N ILE A 320 19.11 20.60 -31.26
CA ILE A 320 19.58 19.93 -30.05
C ILE A 320 19.27 20.77 -28.80
N LEU A 321 19.47 22.08 -28.86
CA LEU A 321 19.14 22.99 -27.76
C LEU A 321 17.65 22.91 -27.41
N TYR A 322 16.77 22.92 -28.41
CA TYR A 322 15.33 22.74 -28.20
C TYR A 322 15.01 21.40 -27.52
N SER A 323 15.73 20.35 -27.93
CA SER A 323 15.54 18.99 -27.40
C SER A 323 15.93 18.84 -25.92
N ILE A 324 16.78 19.72 -25.38
CA ILE A 324 17.17 19.74 -23.94
C ILE A 324 16.02 20.20 -23.04
N ILE A 325 15.10 21.00 -23.57
CA ILE A 325 14.02 21.58 -22.77
C ILE A 325 13.15 20.50 -22.11
N GLN A 326 12.83 19.42 -22.83
CA GLN A 326 11.98 18.35 -22.30
C GLN A 326 12.60 17.57 -21.13
N PRO A 327 13.84 17.06 -21.22
CA PRO A 327 14.53 16.47 -20.08
C PRO A 327 14.60 17.35 -18.84
N LEU A 328 14.82 18.67 -19.01
CA LEU A 328 14.83 19.62 -17.90
C LEU A 328 13.45 19.77 -17.23
N LYS A 329 12.37 19.80 -18.02
CA LYS A 329 10.99 19.79 -17.49
C LYS A 329 10.69 18.53 -16.69
N ASP A 330 11.15 17.38 -17.17
CA ASP A 330 10.96 16.09 -16.50
C ASP A 330 11.71 16.03 -15.16
N PHE A 331 12.91 16.63 -15.06
CA PHE A 331 13.60 16.79 -13.77
C PHE A 331 12.81 17.65 -12.78
N ALA A 332 12.22 18.75 -13.24
CA ALA A 332 11.37 19.58 -12.39
C ALA A 332 10.14 18.80 -11.89
N LYS A 333 9.53 17.97 -12.74
CA LYS A 333 8.42 17.10 -12.38
C LYS A 333 8.85 16.02 -11.37
N ALA A 334 10.00 15.38 -11.57
CA ALA A 334 10.55 14.38 -10.65
C ALA A 334 10.84 14.99 -9.27
N SER A 335 11.37 16.22 -9.20
CA SER A 335 11.64 16.93 -7.95
C SER A 335 10.37 17.23 -7.13
N TYR A 336 9.21 17.29 -7.76
CA TYR A 336 7.90 17.40 -7.10
C TYR A 336 7.33 16.03 -6.68
N ASN A 337 7.43 15.03 -7.56
CA ASN A 337 6.84 13.71 -7.33
C ASN A 337 7.58 12.93 -6.24
N ILE A 338 8.92 12.99 -6.20
CA ILE A 338 9.73 12.26 -5.23
C ILE A 338 9.33 12.56 -3.76
N PRO A 339 9.26 13.82 -3.31
CA PRO A 339 8.81 14.12 -1.94
C PRO A 339 7.40 13.62 -1.62
N LYS A 340 6.50 13.65 -2.61
CA LYS A 340 5.13 13.14 -2.46
C LYS A 340 5.14 11.64 -2.23
N GLY A 341 5.86 10.88 -3.08
CA GLY A 341 6.02 9.44 -2.92
C GLY A 341 6.75 9.06 -1.63
N MET A 342 7.75 9.86 -1.21
CA MET A 342 8.46 9.62 0.06
C MET A 342 7.56 9.77 1.29
N ALA A 343 6.59 10.69 1.28
CA ALA A 343 5.59 10.77 2.34
C ALA A 343 4.72 9.50 2.42
N SER A 344 4.36 8.91 1.28
CA SER A 344 3.66 7.62 1.24
C SER A 344 4.54 6.46 1.71
N VAL A 345 5.83 6.45 1.36
CA VAL A 345 6.81 5.47 1.90
C VAL A 345 6.89 5.58 3.41
N GLU A 346 6.92 6.78 3.98
CA GLU A 346 6.95 6.97 5.43
C GLU A 346 5.70 6.38 6.11
N ARG A 347 4.49 6.61 5.54
CA ARG A 347 3.25 6.04 6.08
C ARG A 347 3.21 4.52 5.99
N VAL A 348 3.68 3.93 4.90
CA VAL A 348 3.82 2.47 4.74
C VAL A 348 4.86 1.93 5.74
N ASN A 349 5.98 2.62 5.93
CA ASN A 349 7.02 2.24 6.89
C ASN A 349 6.53 2.29 8.34
N LYS A 350 5.56 3.13 8.69
CA LYS A 350 4.93 3.09 10.03
C LYS A 350 4.32 1.72 10.33
N ILE A 351 3.69 1.09 9.34
CA ILE A 351 3.17 -0.29 9.50
C ILE A 351 4.34 -1.28 9.57
N LEU A 352 5.28 -1.21 8.62
CA LEU A 352 6.39 -2.17 8.53
C LEU A 352 7.29 -2.17 9.78
N ASN A 353 7.48 -0.99 10.38
CA ASN A 353 8.31 -0.80 11.57
C ASN A 353 7.48 -0.82 12.87
N ALA A 354 6.16 -1.06 12.81
CA ALA A 354 5.34 -1.17 14.00
C ALA A 354 5.87 -2.30 14.91
N ALA A 355 6.10 -1.97 16.17
CA ALA A 355 6.58 -2.94 17.14
C ALA A 355 5.48 -3.95 17.46
N ASN A 356 5.85 -5.21 17.54
CA ASN A 356 5.01 -6.25 18.12
C ASN A 356 5.52 -6.51 19.55
N PRO A 357 4.81 -6.03 20.59
CA PRO A 357 5.21 -6.29 21.97
C PRO A 357 5.06 -7.77 22.35
N ILE A 358 4.20 -8.51 21.64
CA ILE A 358 3.96 -9.92 21.90
C ILE A 358 4.91 -10.74 21.04
N THR A 359 6.06 -11.05 21.60
CA THR A 359 7.10 -11.87 20.96
C THR A 359 7.22 -13.22 21.65
N GLU A 360 7.51 -14.25 20.88
CA GLU A 360 7.84 -15.57 21.40
C GLU A 360 9.30 -15.58 21.86
N LYS A 361 9.56 -16.11 23.05
CA LYS A 361 10.93 -16.30 23.54
C LYS A 361 11.62 -17.41 22.75
N GLY A 362 12.94 -17.31 22.55
CA GLY A 362 13.69 -18.31 21.80
C GLY A 362 13.70 -19.72 22.45
N ASP A 363 13.44 -19.78 23.74
CA ASP A 363 13.33 -20.99 24.57
C ASP A 363 11.88 -21.35 24.93
N ALA A 364 10.90 -20.80 24.22
CA ALA A 364 9.48 -21.03 24.47
C ALA A 364 9.14 -22.53 24.44
N LYS A 365 8.44 -22.96 25.49
CA LYS A 365 8.08 -24.37 25.69
C LYS A 365 6.83 -24.75 24.88
N PRO A 366 6.79 -25.94 24.29
CA PRO A 366 5.58 -26.44 23.67
C PRO A 366 4.53 -26.80 24.74
N VAL A 367 3.25 -26.63 24.40
CA VAL A 367 2.12 -27.09 25.20
C VAL A 367 1.17 -27.93 24.34
N GLY A 368 0.93 -29.16 24.72
CA GLY A 368 0.09 -30.11 23.96
C GLY A 368 -1.33 -30.26 24.47
N GLY A 369 -1.69 -29.61 25.58
CA GLY A 369 -3.02 -29.67 26.18
C GLY A 369 -3.01 -29.19 27.64
N LEU A 370 -4.19 -29.04 28.23
CA LEU A 370 -4.37 -28.72 29.64
C LEU A 370 -4.44 -30.01 30.47
N LYS A 371 -3.56 -30.14 31.44
CA LYS A 371 -3.46 -31.35 32.31
C LYS A 371 -4.12 -31.15 33.66
N ASP A 372 -3.93 -30.00 34.29
CA ASP A 372 -4.35 -29.75 35.68
C ASP A 372 -5.17 -28.44 35.79
N GLU A 373 -4.54 -27.29 35.72
CA GLU A 373 -5.22 -26.02 35.99
C GLU A 373 -4.73 -24.82 35.15
N ILE A 374 -5.59 -23.82 35.03
CA ILE A 374 -5.25 -22.46 34.60
C ILE A 374 -5.27 -21.57 35.83
N SER A 375 -4.20 -20.81 36.06
CA SER A 375 -4.13 -19.91 37.21
C SER A 375 -3.82 -18.48 36.77
N PHE A 376 -4.68 -17.55 37.21
CA PHE A 376 -4.43 -16.10 37.17
C PHE A 376 -3.90 -15.70 38.53
N ASN A 377 -2.70 -15.14 38.61
CA ASN A 377 -1.99 -14.82 39.84
C ASN A 377 -1.77 -13.30 39.92
N ASP A 378 -2.57 -12.61 40.71
CA ASP A 378 -2.49 -11.17 40.95
C ASP A 378 -2.37 -10.38 39.64
N VAL A 379 -3.29 -10.63 38.71
CA VAL A 379 -3.23 -10.11 37.34
C VAL A 379 -3.64 -8.65 37.31
N HIS A 380 -2.73 -7.80 36.84
CA HIS A 380 -2.95 -6.39 36.53
C HIS A 380 -2.87 -6.16 35.03
N PHE A 381 -3.72 -5.28 34.52
CA PHE A 381 -3.69 -4.92 33.12
C PHE A 381 -4.18 -3.50 32.84
N ALA A 382 -3.42 -2.78 32.00
CA ALA A 382 -3.79 -1.47 31.46
C ALA A 382 -3.60 -1.45 29.95
N TYR A 383 -4.53 -0.84 29.20
CA TYR A 383 -4.31 -0.55 27.79
C TYR A 383 -3.32 0.62 27.64
N LYS A 384 -2.54 0.62 26.56
CA LYS A 384 -1.45 1.58 26.31
C LYS A 384 -1.84 3.07 26.48
N ASN A 385 -3.08 3.42 26.13
CA ASN A 385 -3.59 4.80 26.16
C ASN A 385 -4.74 4.97 27.17
N GLY A 386 -4.90 4.03 28.11
CA GLY A 386 -6.00 4.01 29.09
C GLY A 386 -5.52 3.81 30.53
N GLY A 387 -6.45 3.93 31.48
CA GLY A 387 -6.22 3.55 32.86
C GLY A 387 -6.11 2.04 33.03
N GLU A 388 -5.71 1.63 34.23
CA GLU A 388 -5.72 0.22 34.62
C GLU A 388 -7.15 -0.33 34.58
N VAL A 389 -7.33 -1.50 33.99
CA VAL A 389 -8.64 -2.15 33.80
C VAL A 389 -8.80 -3.35 34.73
N LEU A 390 -7.71 -4.06 35.04
CA LEU A 390 -7.70 -5.18 35.98
C LEU A 390 -6.74 -4.87 37.14
N HIS A 391 -7.23 -5.05 38.37
CA HIS A 391 -6.59 -4.64 39.60
C HIS A 391 -6.32 -5.83 40.54
N GLY A 392 -5.34 -6.69 40.19
CA GLY A 392 -4.95 -7.82 41.03
C GLY A 392 -5.95 -8.97 41.02
N VAL A 393 -6.35 -9.41 39.84
CA VAL A 393 -7.30 -10.53 39.66
C VAL A 393 -6.58 -11.87 39.90
N SER A 394 -7.09 -12.65 40.87
CA SER A 394 -6.61 -14.02 41.16
C SER A 394 -7.74 -15.02 41.00
N LEU A 395 -7.52 -16.02 40.14
CA LEU A 395 -8.52 -17.03 39.77
C LEU A 395 -7.82 -18.34 39.40
N LYS A 396 -8.34 -19.48 39.88
CA LYS A 396 -7.91 -20.82 39.48
C LYS A 396 -9.05 -21.59 38.84
N ILE A 397 -8.75 -22.26 37.76
CA ILE A 397 -9.73 -23.01 36.95
C ILE A 397 -9.15 -24.42 36.74
N ARG A 398 -9.77 -25.42 37.29
CA ARG A 398 -9.35 -26.81 37.14
C ARG A 398 -9.77 -27.38 35.79
N ARG A 399 -9.02 -28.36 35.33
CA ARG A 399 -9.41 -29.07 34.10
C ARG A 399 -10.80 -29.62 34.19
N GLY A 400 -11.61 -29.38 33.13
CA GLY A 400 -13.01 -29.81 33.04
C GLY A 400 -14.01 -28.93 33.81
N GLN A 401 -13.54 -27.88 34.51
CA GLN A 401 -14.38 -26.95 35.24
C GLN A 401 -14.98 -25.90 34.31
N THR A 402 -16.21 -25.53 34.54
CA THR A 402 -16.89 -24.40 33.88
C THR A 402 -16.98 -23.21 34.84
N ILE A 403 -16.38 -22.10 34.50
CA ILE A 403 -16.46 -20.84 35.25
C ILE A 403 -17.24 -19.79 34.46
N ALA A 404 -18.21 -19.15 35.11
CA ALA A 404 -18.91 -17.98 34.57
C ALA A 404 -18.33 -16.70 35.13
N ILE A 405 -17.97 -15.77 34.27
CA ILE A 405 -17.56 -14.40 34.63
C ILE A 405 -18.73 -13.47 34.38
N VAL A 406 -19.25 -12.86 35.44
CA VAL A 406 -20.39 -11.93 35.39
C VAL A 406 -19.99 -10.56 35.92
N GLY A 407 -20.70 -9.51 35.51
CA GLY A 407 -20.42 -8.15 35.97
C GLY A 407 -21.01 -7.10 35.00
N GLN A 408 -21.03 -5.86 35.43
CA GLN A 408 -21.52 -4.74 34.60
C GLN A 408 -20.69 -4.56 33.33
N SER A 409 -21.26 -3.89 32.32
CA SER A 409 -20.51 -3.48 31.14
C SER A 409 -19.31 -2.60 31.55
N GLY A 410 -18.14 -2.87 30.96
CA GLY A 410 -16.91 -2.14 31.31
C GLY A 410 -16.17 -2.63 32.56
N SER A 411 -16.64 -3.69 33.26
CA SER A 411 -15.97 -4.23 34.46
C SER A 411 -14.66 -4.97 34.17
N GLY A 412 -14.29 -5.21 32.90
CA GLY A 412 -13.03 -5.87 32.51
C GLY A 412 -13.16 -7.34 32.11
N LYS A 413 -14.39 -7.89 31.94
CA LYS A 413 -14.64 -9.32 31.61
C LYS A 413 -13.95 -9.78 30.34
N SER A 414 -14.22 -9.12 29.22
CA SER A 414 -13.60 -9.48 27.93
C SER A 414 -12.09 -9.27 27.96
N THR A 415 -11.62 -8.22 28.63
CA THR A 415 -10.19 -7.97 28.85
C THR A 415 -9.51 -9.13 29.58
N LEU A 416 -10.13 -9.63 30.68
CA LEU A 416 -9.57 -10.74 31.44
C LEU A 416 -9.44 -12.01 30.61
N VAL A 417 -10.43 -12.29 29.78
CA VAL A 417 -10.49 -13.50 28.93
C VAL A 417 -9.52 -13.37 27.74
N ASP A 418 -9.36 -12.17 27.17
CA ASP A 418 -8.43 -11.90 26.03
C ASP A 418 -6.94 -12.04 26.44
N LEU A 419 -6.62 -11.97 27.73
CA LEU A 419 -5.25 -12.21 28.22
C LEU A 419 -4.85 -13.68 28.11
N LEU A 420 -5.77 -14.64 28.22
CA LEU A 420 -5.45 -16.08 28.20
C LEU A 420 -4.90 -16.56 26.84
N PRO A 421 -5.48 -16.18 25.66
CA PRO A 421 -4.89 -16.47 24.35
C PRO A 421 -3.64 -15.62 24.04
N ARG A 422 -3.20 -14.81 25.01
CA ARG A 422 -2.09 -13.88 24.86
C ARG A 422 -2.30 -12.93 23.69
N TYR A 423 -3.51 -12.30 23.60
CA TYR A 423 -3.73 -11.17 22.68
C TYR A 423 -3.08 -9.90 23.23
N HIS A 424 -2.90 -9.84 24.55
CA HIS A 424 -2.16 -8.85 25.30
C HIS A 424 -1.33 -9.55 26.37
N ASP A 425 -0.19 -8.98 26.76
CA ASP A 425 0.56 -9.42 27.92
C ASP A 425 0.09 -8.64 29.16
N VAL A 426 0.07 -9.28 30.33
CA VAL A 426 -0.27 -8.66 31.61
C VAL A 426 0.74 -7.57 31.97
N THR A 427 0.28 -6.48 32.60
CA THR A 427 1.15 -5.41 33.11
C THR A 427 1.75 -5.72 34.47
N GLY A 428 1.11 -6.60 35.25
CA GLY A 428 1.59 -7.14 36.51
C GLY A 428 1.00 -8.52 36.76
N GLY A 429 1.63 -9.30 37.61
CA GLY A 429 1.23 -10.67 37.89
C GLY A 429 1.58 -11.66 36.77
N SER A 430 0.88 -12.80 36.75
CA SER A 430 1.10 -13.85 35.75
C SER A 430 -0.17 -14.68 35.48
N ILE A 431 -0.23 -15.25 34.28
CA ILE A 431 -1.21 -16.28 33.93
C ILE A 431 -0.42 -17.55 33.61
N THR A 432 -0.79 -18.66 34.24
CA THR A 432 -0.09 -19.94 34.07
C THR A 432 -1.04 -21.04 33.61
N ILE A 433 -0.54 -21.95 32.77
CA ILE A 433 -1.16 -23.21 32.40
C ILE A 433 -0.27 -24.34 32.96
N ASP A 434 -0.84 -25.16 33.81
CA ASP A 434 -0.09 -26.25 34.50
C ASP A 434 1.22 -25.75 35.15
N GLY A 435 1.15 -24.57 35.79
CA GLY A 435 2.28 -23.93 36.47
C GLY A 435 3.29 -23.22 35.56
N THR A 436 3.15 -23.29 34.23
CA THR A 436 4.01 -22.58 33.28
C THR A 436 3.37 -21.27 32.84
N ASP A 437 4.09 -20.15 32.92
CA ASP A 437 3.62 -18.84 32.48
C ASP A 437 3.35 -18.86 30.96
N ILE A 438 2.20 -18.31 30.54
CA ILE A 438 1.83 -18.26 29.12
C ILE A 438 2.82 -17.46 28.26
N ARG A 439 3.62 -16.58 28.88
CA ARG A 439 4.69 -15.83 28.21
C ARG A 439 5.89 -16.71 27.84
N ASP A 440 6.02 -17.88 28.47
CA ASP A 440 7.07 -18.86 28.23
C ASP A 440 6.62 -20.02 27.34
N LEU A 441 5.36 -19.99 26.86
CA LEU A 441 4.81 -20.99 25.96
C LEU A 441 4.90 -20.53 24.49
N LYS A 442 4.98 -21.51 23.57
CA LYS A 442 4.82 -21.26 22.14
C LYS A 442 3.43 -20.74 21.85
N ILE A 443 3.33 -19.58 21.23
CA ILE A 443 2.05 -18.89 20.97
C ILE A 443 1.12 -19.75 20.10
N ALA A 444 1.66 -20.43 19.11
CA ALA A 444 0.88 -21.30 18.23
C ALA A 444 0.26 -22.48 19.00
N ASP A 445 1.01 -23.11 19.90
CA ASP A 445 0.54 -24.24 20.71
C ASP A 445 -0.49 -23.76 21.75
N LEU A 446 -0.20 -22.65 22.45
CA LEU A 446 -1.13 -22.00 23.39
C LEU A 446 -2.49 -21.74 22.74
N ARG A 447 -2.49 -21.07 21.59
CA ARG A 447 -3.72 -20.78 20.84
C ARG A 447 -4.33 -22.03 20.22
N GLY A 448 -3.53 -23.07 19.99
CA GLY A 448 -3.97 -24.37 19.51
C GLY A 448 -4.95 -25.04 20.47
N ILE A 449 -4.66 -25.03 21.78
CA ILE A 449 -5.47 -25.66 22.84
C ILE A 449 -6.67 -24.79 23.27
N ILE A 450 -6.81 -23.56 22.78
CA ILE A 450 -7.90 -22.63 23.14
C ILE A 450 -8.86 -22.47 21.95
N GLY A 451 -10.14 -22.67 22.18
CA GLY A 451 -11.23 -22.37 21.25
C GLY A 451 -12.02 -21.14 21.69
N ASN A 452 -12.32 -20.25 20.76
CA ASN A 452 -13.08 -19.02 21.02
C ASN A 452 -14.42 -19.05 20.29
N VAL A 453 -15.51 -18.78 21.00
CA VAL A 453 -16.82 -18.47 20.43
C VAL A 453 -17.15 -17.04 20.86
N ASN A 454 -17.02 -16.10 19.94
CA ASN A 454 -17.22 -14.68 20.22
C ASN A 454 -18.69 -14.28 20.11
N GLN A 455 -19.04 -13.15 20.71
CA GLN A 455 -20.36 -12.53 20.66
C GLN A 455 -20.79 -12.29 19.20
N GLU A 456 -19.93 -11.75 18.37
CA GLU A 456 -20.15 -11.53 16.94
C GLU A 456 -19.47 -12.65 16.14
N ALA A 457 -20.28 -13.56 15.59
CA ALA A 457 -19.78 -14.65 14.76
C ALA A 457 -19.29 -14.12 13.41
N ILE A 458 -17.98 -13.96 13.26
CA ILE A 458 -17.34 -13.50 12.02
C ILE A 458 -17.11 -14.70 11.11
N LEU A 459 -17.74 -14.66 9.92
CA LEU A 459 -17.52 -15.62 8.85
C LEU A 459 -16.77 -14.94 7.69
N PHE A 460 -15.92 -15.71 7.04
CA PHE A 460 -15.23 -15.25 5.83
C PHE A 460 -16.09 -15.46 4.59
N ASN A 461 -15.92 -14.66 3.57
CA ASN A 461 -16.60 -14.82 2.30
C ASN A 461 -16.06 -16.06 1.56
N ASP A 462 -16.45 -17.21 2.05
CA ASP A 462 -16.03 -18.54 1.60
C ASP A 462 -17.17 -19.54 1.81
N THR A 463 -16.94 -20.80 1.49
CA THR A 463 -17.94 -21.86 1.66
C THR A 463 -18.22 -22.16 3.14
N PHE A 464 -19.34 -22.83 3.45
CA PHE A 464 -19.58 -23.36 4.78
C PHE A 464 -18.46 -24.32 5.22
N PHE A 465 -18.02 -25.19 4.30
CA PHE A 465 -16.92 -26.11 4.57
C PHE A 465 -15.66 -25.36 5.04
N ASN A 466 -15.20 -24.39 4.28
CA ASN A 466 -13.99 -23.63 4.61
C ASN A 466 -14.16 -22.77 5.88
N ASN A 467 -15.35 -22.27 6.14
CA ASN A 467 -15.62 -21.54 7.38
C ASN A 467 -15.60 -22.44 8.61
N ILE A 468 -16.12 -23.66 8.54
CA ILE A 468 -16.08 -24.63 9.65
C ILE A 468 -14.67 -25.19 9.81
N ALA A 469 -14.00 -25.55 8.72
CA ALA A 469 -12.65 -26.08 8.72
C ALA A 469 -11.55 -25.04 9.02
N PHE A 470 -11.93 -23.78 9.25
CA PHE A 470 -11.00 -22.68 9.48
C PHE A 470 -10.11 -22.95 10.71
N GLY A 471 -8.81 -23.10 10.48
CA GLY A 471 -7.83 -23.40 11.55
C GLY A 471 -7.49 -24.90 11.73
N VAL A 472 -8.13 -25.79 10.97
CA VAL A 472 -7.81 -27.23 10.92
C VAL A 472 -7.23 -27.56 9.55
N LYS A 473 -5.95 -27.97 9.48
CA LYS A 473 -5.21 -28.11 8.21
C LYS A 473 -5.72 -29.22 7.28
N SER A 474 -6.37 -30.26 7.80
CA SER A 474 -6.70 -31.49 7.04
C SER A 474 -8.07 -32.02 7.44
N ALA A 475 -9.06 -31.12 7.57
CA ALA A 475 -10.43 -31.52 7.91
C ALA A 475 -11.07 -32.30 6.74
N THR A 476 -11.64 -33.46 7.03
CA THR A 476 -12.43 -34.21 6.05
C THR A 476 -13.87 -33.69 6.01
N MET A 477 -14.60 -34.04 4.95
CA MET A 477 -16.02 -33.67 4.85
C MET A 477 -16.84 -34.31 5.98
N GLU A 478 -16.51 -35.54 6.34
CA GLU A 478 -17.18 -36.28 7.41
C GLU A 478 -17.01 -35.58 8.76
N GLU A 479 -15.79 -35.13 9.08
CA GLU A 479 -15.52 -34.39 10.33
C GLU A 479 -16.26 -33.06 10.38
N VAL A 480 -16.30 -32.34 9.25
CA VAL A 480 -17.03 -31.07 9.14
C VAL A 480 -18.54 -31.29 9.29
N VAL A 481 -19.09 -32.33 8.67
CA VAL A 481 -20.51 -32.68 8.79
C VAL A 481 -20.85 -33.05 10.22
N GLU A 482 -20.02 -33.83 10.90
CA GLU A 482 -20.24 -34.23 12.29
C GLU A 482 -20.20 -33.01 13.24
N ALA A 483 -19.21 -32.14 13.07
CA ALA A 483 -19.16 -30.88 13.82
C ALA A 483 -20.39 -29.99 13.58
N ALA A 484 -20.86 -29.92 12.35
CA ALA A 484 -22.06 -29.16 12.00
C ALA A 484 -23.35 -29.76 12.59
N LYS A 485 -23.46 -31.09 12.66
CA LYS A 485 -24.60 -31.78 13.34
C LYS A 485 -24.62 -31.49 14.83
N ILE A 486 -23.47 -31.59 15.50
CA ILE A 486 -23.35 -31.26 16.92
C ILE A 486 -23.73 -29.80 17.20
N ALA A 487 -23.40 -28.89 16.29
CA ALA A 487 -23.70 -27.47 16.36
C ALA A 487 -25.15 -27.12 15.90
N ASN A 488 -25.99 -28.08 15.58
CA ASN A 488 -27.33 -27.88 15.00
C ASN A 488 -27.29 -27.03 13.69
N ALA A 489 -26.18 -27.14 12.91
CA ALA A 489 -25.98 -26.38 11.69
C ALA A 489 -26.24 -27.17 10.41
N HIS A 490 -26.20 -28.50 10.48
CA HIS A 490 -26.28 -29.39 9.32
C HIS A 490 -27.53 -29.18 8.46
N GLU A 491 -28.70 -29.08 9.07
CA GLU A 491 -29.98 -29.00 8.35
C GLU A 491 -30.05 -27.78 7.44
N PHE A 492 -29.85 -26.56 7.97
CA PHE A 492 -29.92 -25.36 7.15
C PHE A 492 -28.76 -25.25 6.14
N ILE A 493 -27.61 -25.91 6.39
CA ILE A 493 -26.54 -26.01 5.41
C ILE A 493 -26.98 -26.87 4.23
N MET A 494 -27.64 -28.00 4.49
CA MET A 494 -28.13 -28.89 3.44
C MET A 494 -29.31 -28.30 2.64
N GLU A 495 -30.10 -27.40 3.24
CA GLU A 495 -31.13 -26.63 2.55
C GLU A 495 -30.56 -25.57 1.60
N SER A 496 -29.30 -25.22 1.72
CA SER A 496 -28.66 -24.25 0.83
C SER A 496 -28.32 -24.86 -0.54
N GLU A 497 -28.26 -24.03 -1.59
CA GLU A 497 -28.19 -24.43 -3.00
C GLU A 497 -27.12 -25.49 -3.32
N ASN A 498 -25.95 -25.39 -2.70
CA ASN A 498 -24.81 -26.31 -2.89
C ASN A 498 -24.35 -26.97 -1.57
N GLY A 499 -25.22 -27.06 -0.57
CA GLY A 499 -24.90 -27.62 0.74
C GLY A 499 -23.63 -26.97 1.35
N TYR A 500 -22.68 -27.77 1.80
CA TYR A 500 -21.42 -27.30 2.39
C TYR A 500 -20.54 -26.46 1.45
N GLN A 501 -20.74 -26.53 0.14
CA GLN A 501 -20.00 -25.74 -0.85
C GLN A 501 -20.67 -24.39 -1.15
N THR A 502 -21.78 -24.07 -0.50
CA THR A 502 -22.45 -22.77 -0.63
C THR A 502 -21.61 -21.69 0.03
N THR A 503 -21.37 -20.57 -0.68
CA THR A 503 -20.66 -19.39 -0.16
C THR A 503 -21.59 -18.57 0.73
N VAL A 504 -21.14 -18.27 1.95
CA VAL A 504 -21.95 -17.56 2.97
C VAL A 504 -22.06 -16.03 2.73
N GLY A 505 -21.32 -15.50 1.76
CA GLY A 505 -21.25 -14.06 1.47
C GLY A 505 -20.33 -13.29 2.42
N ASP A 506 -20.20 -11.99 2.16
CA ASP A 506 -19.33 -11.14 2.98
C ASP A 506 -19.84 -11.08 4.43
N ARG A 507 -18.97 -11.46 5.39
CA ARG A 507 -19.28 -11.59 6.82
C ARG A 507 -20.52 -12.45 7.12
N GLY A 508 -20.87 -13.37 6.23
CA GLY A 508 -22.05 -14.20 6.40
C GLY A 508 -23.37 -13.43 6.25
N CYS A 509 -23.42 -12.38 5.42
CA CYS A 509 -24.59 -11.51 5.23
C CYS A 509 -25.85 -12.25 4.72
N ARG A 510 -25.68 -13.46 4.17
CA ARG A 510 -26.79 -14.31 3.71
C ARG A 510 -27.43 -15.15 4.82
N LEU A 511 -26.87 -15.11 6.03
CA LEU A 511 -27.27 -15.94 7.16
C LEU A 511 -27.94 -15.11 8.26
N SER A 512 -28.87 -15.72 8.99
CA SER A 512 -29.38 -15.15 10.23
C SER A 512 -28.29 -15.09 11.32
N GLY A 513 -28.51 -14.31 12.37
CA GLY A 513 -27.60 -14.25 13.52
C GLY A 513 -27.33 -15.63 14.13
N GLY A 514 -28.39 -16.40 14.36
CA GLY A 514 -28.29 -17.74 14.91
C GLY A 514 -27.62 -18.76 14.00
N GLN A 515 -27.80 -18.65 12.67
CA GLN A 515 -27.09 -19.49 11.70
C GLN A 515 -25.59 -19.20 11.71
N ARG A 516 -25.19 -17.90 11.70
CA ARG A 516 -23.76 -17.53 11.83
C ARG A 516 -23.14 -18.07 13.11
N GLN A 517 -23.85 -17.96 14.23
CA GLN A 517 -23.39 -18.44 15.53
C GLN A 517 -23.19 -19.95 15.53
N ARG A 518 -24.14 -20.73 14.98
CA ARG A 518 -24.02 -22.19 14.87
C ARG A 518 -22.84 -22.61 13.98
N VAL A 519 -22.54 -21.89 12.89
CA VAL A 519 -21.34 -22.14 12.09
C VAL A 519 -20.06 -21.85 12.90
N SER A 520 -20.05 -20.79 13.70
CA SER A 520 -18.93 -20.47 14.59
C SER A 520 -18.73 -21.54 15.69
N ILE A 521 -19.81 -22.07 16.23
CA ILE A 521 -19.76 -23.18 17.19
C ILE A 521 -19.25 -24.46 16.50
N ALA A 522 -19.70 -24.80 15.29
CA ALA A 522 -19.17 -25.91 14.51
C ALA A 522 -17.66 -25.82 14.28
N ARG A 523 -17.16 -24.61 13.99
CA ARG A 523 -15.71 -24.31 13.91
C ARG A 523 -14.97 -24.65 15.21
N ALA A 524 -15.53 -24.27 16.36
CA ALA A 524 -14.96 -24.56 17.66
C ALA A 524 -15.02 -26.06 18.01
N ILE A 525 -16.10 -26.76 17.64
CA ILE A 525 -16.24 -28.20 17.80
C ILE A 525 -15.19 -28.95 17.00
N LEU A 526 -15.03 -28.61 15.72
CA LEU A 526 -14.07 -29.26 14.82
C LEU A 526 -12.63 -29.07 15.29
N LYS A 527 -12.31 -27.89 15.82
CA LYS A 527 -10.99 -27.60 16.39
C LYS A 527 -10.67 -28.47 17.63
N ASN A 528 -11.66 -28.91 18.36
CA ASN A 528 -11.61 -29.76 19.57
C ASN A 528 -10.60 -29.26 20.63
N PRO A 529 -10.73 -28.03 21.16
CA PRO A 529 -9.79 -27.46 22.10
C PRO A 529 -10.00 -27.97 23.52
N ASP A 530 -8.94 -28.01 24.36
CA ASP A 530 -9.04 -28.33 25.79
C ASP A 530 -9.67 -27.21 26.61
N ILE A 531 -9.46 -25.97 26.19
CA ILE A 531 -9.94 -24.74 26.83
C ILE A 531 -10.93 -24.05 25.89
N LEU A 532 -12.10 -23.73 26.42
CA LEU A 532 -13.13 -23.03 25.68
C LEU A 532 -13.41 -21.66 26.29
N ILE A 533 -13.41 -20.64 25.46
CA ILE A 533 -13.78 -19.28 25.81
C ILE A 533 -15.10 -18.95 25.10
N LEU A 534 -16.13 -18.57 25.87
CA LEU A 534 -17.43 -18.17 25.37
C LEU A 534 -17.67 -16.70 25.73
N ASP A 535 -17.82 -15.84 24.74
CA ASP A 535 -18.18 -14.44 24.95
C ASP A 535 -19.58 -14.19 24.41
N GLU A 536 -20.57 -14.05 25.31
CA GLU A 536 -21.98 -13.67 25.06
C GLU A 536 -22.63 -14.26 23.77
N ALA A 537 -22.46 -15.54 23.55
CA ALA A 537 -22.77 -16.21 22.26
C ALA A 537 -24.28 -16.21 21.85
N THR A 538 -25.19 -15.62 22.61
CA THR A 538 -26.65 -15.70 22.38
C THR A 538 -27.39 -14.36 22.36
N SER A 539 -26.68 -13.22 22.41
CA SER A 539 -27.30 -11.90 22.36
C SER A 539 -27.97 -11.63 21.00
N ALA A 540 -29.18 -11.08 21.01
CA ALA A 540 -29.97 -10.67 19.85
C ALA A 540 -30.45 -11.80 18.90
N LEU A 541 -30.66 -13.01 19.39
CA LEU A 541 -31.27 -14.11 18.64
C LEU A 541 -32.77 -14.22 18.92
N ASP A 542 -33.51 -14.77 17.94
CA ASP A 542 -34.88 -15.21 18.13
C ASP A 542 -34.94 -16.47 19.04
N THR A 543 -36.06 -16.74 19.70
CA THR A 543 -36.19 -17.77 20.73
C THR A 543 -35.82 -19.18 20.24
N GLU A 544 -36.16 -19.54 19.00
CA GLU A 544 -35.82 -20.85 18.44
C GLU A 544 -34.32 -20.97 18.12
N SER A 545 -33.77 -19.98 17.47
CA SER A 545 -32.31 -19.91 17.20
C SER A 545 -31.52 -19.91 18.50
N GLU A 546 -31.99 -19.21 19.54
CA GLU A 546 -31.35 -19.19 20.85
C GLU A 546 -31.31 -20.58 21.47
N ARG A 547 -32.43 -21.31 21.47
CA ARG A 547 -32.52 -22.68 22.00
C ARG A 547 -31.51 -23.60 21.30
N LEU A 548 -31.47 -23.57 19.96
CA LEU A 548 -30.55 -24.40 19.17
C LEU A 548 -29.07 -24.06 19.43
N VAL A 549 -28.75 -22.77 19.59
CA VAL A 549 -27.39 -22.30 19.93
C VAL A 549 -27.02 -22.75 21.35
N GLN A 550 -27.96 -22.62 22.32
CA GLN A 550 -27.73 -23.03 23.71
C GLN A 550 -27.47 -24.53 23.82
N GLU A 551 -28.27 -25.38 23.15
CA GLU A 551 -28.05 -26.83 23.10
C GLU A 551 -26.67 -27.18 22.51
N ALA A 552 -26.26 -26.49 21.44
CA ALA A 552 -24.94 -26.68 20.82
C ALA A 552 -23.81 -26.30 21.78
N LEU A 553 -23.95 -25.17 22.50
CA LEU A 553 -22.98 -24.74 23.49
C LEU A 553 -22.87 -25.73 24.66
N GLU A 554 -23.98 -26.22 25.20
CA GLU A 554 -23.99 -27.20 26.28
C GLU A 554 -23.29 -28.52 25.88
N ARG A 555 -23.49 -28.98 24.64
CA ARG A 555 -22.78 -30.15 24.11
C ARG A 555 -21.28 -29.88 24.01
N LEU A 556 -20.89 -28.67 23.56
CA LEU A 556 -19.52 -28.25 23.42
C LEU A 556 -18.81 -28.14 24.78
N MET A 557 -19.47 -27.67 25.83
CA MET A 557 -18.93 -27.46 27.18
C MET A 557 -18.67 -28.74 27.96
N LYS A 558 -19.48 -29.80 27.78
CA LYS A 558 -19.51 -31.00 28.63
C LYS A 558 -18.16 -31.68 28.90
N THR A 559 -17.18 -31.55 28.03
CA THR A 559 -15.90 -32.27 28.13
C THR A 559 -14.70 -31.33 28.17
N ARG A 560 -14.92 -30.05 28.35
CA ARG A 560 -13.86 -29.03 28.22
C ARG A 560 -13.82 -28.12 29.42
N THR A 561 -12.63 -27.52 29.64
CA THR A 561 -12.48 -26.45 30.62
C THR A 561 -13.04 -25.17 30.01
N THR A 562 -14.07 -24.59 30.60
CA THR A 562 -14.79 -23.49 29.98
C THR A 562 -14.73 -22.21 30.81
N ILE A 563 -14.43 -21.09 30.16
CA ILE A 563 -14.56 -19.73 30.71
C ILE A 563 -15.66 -19.04 29.91
N ALA A 564 -16.80 -18.77 30.56
CA ALA A 564 -17.93 -18.12 29.92
C ALA A 564 -18.11 -16.69 30.44
N ILE A 565 -18.09 -15.69 29.54
CA ILE A 565 -18.61 -14.36 29.86
C ILE A 565 -20.12 -14.45 29.70
N ALA A 566 -20.82 -14.51 30.83
CA ALA A 566 -22.22 -14.83 30.82
C ALA A 566 -23.10 -13.58 31.03
N HIS A 567 -23.99 -13.37 30.08
CA HIS A 567 -25.07 -12.38 30.15
C HIS A 567 -26.45 -13.05 30.27
N ARG A 568 -26.53 -14.39 30.23
CA ARG A 568 -27.77 -15.16 30.34
C ARG A 568 -27.76 -16.11 31.52
N LEU A 569 -28.89 -16.13 32.22
CA LEU A 569 -29.08 -16.91 33.44
C LEU A 569 -28.88 -18.43 33.24
N SER A 570 -29.21 -18.95 32.04
CA SER A 570 -29.04 -20.38 31.71
C SER A 570 -27.58 -20.82 31.70
N THR A 571 -26.71 -20.00 31.13
CA THR A 571 -25.25 -20.27 31.11
C THR A 571 -24.64 -20.15 32.49
N ILE A 572 -25.17 -19.25 33.34
CA ILE A 572 -24.66 -18.97 34.70
C ILE A 572 -25.04 -20.12 35.64
N LYS A 573 -26.30 -20.57 35.60
CA LYS A 573 -26.82 -21.58 36.54
C LYS A 573 -26.10 -22.93 36.49
N ASN A 574 -25.61 -23.30 35.30
CA ASN A 574 -24.95 -24.59 35.07
C ASN A 574 -23.43 -24.52 35.24
N SER A 575 -22.89 -23.40 35.71
CA SER A 575 -21.46 -23.25 35.95
C SER A 575 -21.06 -23.79 37.32
N ASP A 576 -19.90 -24.44 37.41
CA ASP A 576 -19.35 -24.95 38.68
C ASP A 576 -18.99 -23.82 39.64
N GLU A 577 -18.60 -22.67 39.09
CA GLU A 577 -18.29 -21.49 39.88
C GLU A 577 -18.63 -20.21 39.09
N ILE A 578 -19.15 -19.21 39.76
CA ILE A 578 -19.42 -17.88 39.24
C ILE A 578 -18.49 -16.89 39.90
N CYS A 579 -17.79 -16.10 39.08
CA CYS A 579 -16.92 -14.99 39.52
C CYS A 579 -17.56 -13.65 39.14
N VAL A 580 -17.88 -12.83 40.12
CA VAL A 580 -18.42 -11.48 39.90
C VAL A 580 -17.29 -10.49 39.79
N LEU A 581 -17.15 -9.87 38.62
CA LEU A 581 -16.15 -8.86 38.35
C LEU A 581 -16.76 -7.45 38.46
N HIS A 582 -16.22 -6.62 39.33
CA HIS A 582 -16.62 -5.24 39.52
C HIS A 582 -15.38 -4.34 39.59
N GLU A 583 -15.35 -3.30 38.75
CA GLU A 583 -14.21 -2.35 38.65
C GLU A 583 -12.84 -3.07 38.60
N GLY A 584 -12.72 -4.07 37.74
CA GLY A 584 -11.47 -4.80 37.52
C GLY A 584 -11.05 -5.74 38.66
N ARG A 585 -11.92 -6.04 39.65
CA ARG A 585 -11.65 -6.94 40.79
C ARG A 585 -12.72 -8.01 40.88
N ILE A 586 -12.34 -9.22 41.30
CA ILE A 586 -13.31 -10.25 41.68
C ILE A 586 -13.82 -9.92 43.09
N VAL A 587 -15.10 -9.55 43.20
CA VAL A 587 -15.74 -9.15 44.46
C VAL A 587 -16.53 -10.29 45.12
N GLU A 588 -17.05 -11.23 44.34
CA GLU A 588 -17.81 -12.40 44.85
C GLU A 588 -17.44 -13.65 44.05
N ARG A 589 -17.44 -14.81 44.73
CA ARG A 589 -17.23 -16.12 44.14
C ARG A 589 -18.13 -17.13 44.84
N GLY A 590 -18.67 -18.10 44.09
CA GLY A 590 -19.48 -19.20 44.57
C GLY A 590 -20.40 -19.76 43.50
N THR A 591 -21.25 -20.67 43.88
CA THR A 591 -22.31 -21.21 43.04
C THR A 591 -23.48 -20.23 42.93
N HIS A 592 -24.42 -20.49 42.01
CA HIS A 592 -25.63 -19.67 41.81
C HIS A 592 -26.40 -19.45 43.10
N ASP A 593 -26.69 -20.55 43.81
CA ASP A 593 -27.52 -20.52 45.04
C ASP A 593 -26.80 -19.82 46.20
N GLU A 594 -25.48 -20.08 46.36
CA GLU A 594 -24.65 -19.40 47.38
C GLU A 594 -24.60 -17.89 47.16
N LEU A 595 -24.46 -17.46 45.93
CA LEU A 595 -24.36 -16.04 45.61
C LEU A 595 -25.70 -15.31 45.72
N LEU A 596 -26.81 -15.98 45.40
CA LEU A 596 -28.15 -15.45 45.68
C LEU A 596 -28.41 -15.27 47.18
N ALA A 597 -27.97 -16.26 47.99
CA ALA A 597 -28.11 -16.20 49.45
C ALA A 597 -27.29 -15.06 50.10
N LYS A 598 -26.10 -14.72 49.50
CA LYS A 598 -25.26 -13.62 49.97
C LYS A 598 -25.89 -12.23 49.82
N ASN A 599 -26.91 -12.10 48.94
CA ASN A 599 -27.64 -10.85 48.69
C ASN A 599 -26.70 -9.65 48.27
N GLY A 600 -25.63 -9.99 47.54
CA GLY A 600 -24.58 -9.05 47.15
C GLY A 600 -24.71 -8.50 45.72
N TYR A 601 -23.57 -8.27 45.06
CA TYR A 601 -23.50 -7.80 43.69
C TYR A 601 -24.14 -8.76 42.70
N TYR A 602 -23.92 -10.07 42.89
CA TYR A 602 -24.54 -11.09 42.02
C TYR A 602 -26.05 -11.03 42.02
N LYS A 603 -26.68 -10.94 43.19
CA LYS A 603 -28.14 -10.88 43.29
C LYS A 603 -28.69 -9.63 42.60
N ARG A 604 -28.05 -8.47 42.78
CA ARG A 604 -28.47 -7.25 42.07
C ARG A 604 -28.39 -7.38 40.56
N LEU A 605 -27.34 -8.03 40.02
CA LEU A 605 -27.20 -8.30 38.57
C LEU A 605 -28.31 -9.28 38.10
N ASN A 606 -28.57 -10.32 38.87
CA ASN A 606 -29.62 -11.30 38.58
C ASN A 606 -31.03 -10.68 38.57
N ASP A 607 -31.33 -9.84 39.55
CA ASP A 607 -32.62 -9.16 39.66
C ASP A 607 -32.84 -8.16 38.50
N MET A 608 -31.78 -7.48 38.04
CA MET A 608 -31.82 -6.61 36.86
C MET A 608 -32.00 -7.37 35.54
N GLN A 609 -31.63 -8.65 35.45
CA GLN A 609 -31.79 -9.47 34.23
C GLN A 609 -33.15 -10.22 34.20
N GLN A 610 -33.86 -10.29 35.28
CA GLN A 610 -35.21 -10.92 35.36
C GLN A 610 -36.33 -9.92 35.06
N LEU A 611 -36.03 -8.62 34.96
CA LEU A 611 -36.94 -7.55 34.54
C LEU A 611 -36.76 -7.27 33.02
#